data_bbbcc1b254814d8fbf2220485a8b8f05
#
_entry.id   bbbcc1b254814d8fbf2220485a8b8f05
#
_cell.length_a   1.000
_cell.length_b   1.000
_cell.length_c   1.000
_cell.angle_alpha   90.00
_cell.angle_beta   90.00
_cell.angle_gamma   90.00
#
_symmetry.space_group_name_H-M   'P 1'
#
loop_
_entity.id
_entity.type
_entity.pdbx_description
1 polymer ?
#
loop_
_entity_poly.entity_id
_entity_poly.type
_entity_poly.pdbx_seq_one_letter_code
_entity_poly.pdbx_strand_id
1 'polypeptide(L)'
;MEGLPDNTIVNYNPGKKFIINSDGKLTIELEIDVDANIGSYDLKLKANSTSKSRELEITLRVISDDNDKDGIKNDDDNCPETANADQSDIDGDGIGDVCDSNPLPKDTFSLQSSNETCRSSNDGKMQLDIKRDGLPSDTDFKFTVAVTGGLSGFTHTPELIEGNSWTLSSLQAATYTVCLTSDFIDNYKQCFNVIISEPQDLAVLTSQARGSDILNMTMSGSKSYTIMHNNKPIKTSESKFDLDLKKGLNIIKVYAEKECQGVYEETIFNSENILLSPNPATSSSKLWIGGDDKNVNVSMFDNAGRLLWTNENNVPSSRSIDIQVSNLRPGLYYVKVESETVKQTAKLIKE
;
A
#
# COMPACT_ATOMS: atom_id res chain seq x y z
N MET A 1 -4.49 67.13 -20.65
CA MET A 1 -4.51 65.65 -20.76
C MET A 1 -5.85 65.30 -21.34
N GLU A 2 -5.90 64.37 -22.27
CA GLU A 2 -7.14 63.90 -22.93
C GLU A 2 -7.21 62.37 -22.73
N GLY A 3 -8.44 61.82 -22.72
CA GLY A 3 -8.64 60.37 -22.61
C GLY A 3 -8.81 59.84 -21.18
N LEU A 4 -8.99 60.66 -20.18
CA LEU A 4 -9.19 60.27 -18.79
C LEU A 4 -10.60 59.70 -18.56
N PRO A 5 -10.78 58.83 -17.56
CA PRO A 5 -12.09 58.45 -17.06
C PRO A 5 -12.94 59.69 -16.67
N ASP A 6 -14.25 59.51 -16.70
CA ASP A 6 -15.19 60.55 -16.27
C ASP A 6 -14.89 60.96 -14.81
N ASN A 7 -15.10 62.27 -14.50
CA ASN A 7 -14.90 62.89 -13.20
C ASN A 7 -13.43 62.83 -12.64
N THR A 8 -12.43 62.45 -13.43
CA THR A 8 -11.02 62.45 -12.99
C THR A 8 -10.54 63.88 -12.74
N ILE A 9 -10.03 64.13 -11.53
CA ILE A 9 -9.37 65.39 -11.16
C ILE A 9 -7.91 65.33 -11.51
N VAL A 10 -7.40 66.34 -12.21
CA VAL A 10 -6.00 66.42 -12.62
C VAL A 10 -5.31 67.57 -11.92
N ASN A 11 -4.34 67.24 -11.08
CA ASN A 11 -3.53 68.20 -10.37
C ASN A 11 -2.11 68.29 -11.02
N TYR A 12 -1.65 69.47 -11.31
CA TYR A 12 -0.35 69.74 -11.89
C TYR A 12 0.52 70.45 -10.86
N ASN A 13 1.71 69.94 -10.59
CA ASN A 13 2.69 70.56 -9.73
C ASN A 13 4.03 70.76 -10.51
N PRO A 14 4.44 71.97 -10.77
CA PRO A 14 4.09 73.25 -10.16
C PRO A 14 2.94 74.00 -10.79
N GLY A 15 2.06 73.36 -11.53
CA GLY A 15 0.89 73.97 -12.13
C GLY A 15 0.79 73.83 -13.65
N LYS A 16 -0.37 74.12 -14.26
CA LYS A 16 -0.61 73.81 -15.67
C LYS A 16 0.23 74.65 -16.64
N LYS A 17 0.76 75.81 -16.19
CA LYS A 17 1.69 76.66 -16.94
C LYS A 17 2.92 76.91 -16.10
N PHE A 18 4.05 76.50 -16.59
CA PHE A 18 5.34 76.62 -15.90
C PHE A 18 6.49 76.75 -16.89
N ILE A 19 7.63 77.25 -16.43
CA ILE A 19 8.82 77.37 -17.22
C ILE A 19 9.74 76.24 -16.78
N ILE A 20 10.10 75.34 -17.72
CA ILE A 20 11.11 74.29 -17.49
C ILE A 20 12.47 74.87 -17.78
N ASN A 21 13.32 75.04 -16.76
CA ASN A 21 14.73 75.13 -16.91
C ASN A 21 15.36 73.74 -17.13
N SER A 22 16.61 73.62 -17.50
CA SER A 22 17.24 72.38 -17.99
C SER A 22 16.96 71.09 -17.22
N ASP A 23 16.52 71.15 -15.95
CA ASP A 23 16.28 69.98 -15.06
C ASP A 23 14.90 70.02 -14.39
N GLY A 24 13.92 70.72 -15.02
CA GLY A 24 12.57 70.83 -14.47
C GLY A 24 11.80 69.53 -14.48
N LYS A 25 11.28 69.11 -13.32
CA LYS A 25 10.37 67.99 -13.13
C LYS A 25 8.90 68.49 -13.06
N LEU A 26 8.02 67.87 -13.85
CA LEU A 26 6.57 68.05 -13.72
C LEU A 26 6.02 66.79 -13.06
N THR A 27 5.30 66.95 -11.95
CA THR A 27 4.52 65.90 -11.33
C THR A 27 3.03 66.18 -11.70
N ILE A 28 2.38 65.16 -12.19
CA ILE A 28 0.97 65.14 -12.48
C ILE A 28 0.36 64.10 -11.58
N GLU A 29 -0.60 64.51 -10.76
CA GLU A 29 -1.35 63.69 -9.86
C GLU A 29 -2.76 63.51 -10.45
N LEU A 30 -3.23 62.27 -10.53
CA LEU A 30 -4.57 61.94 -11.01
C LEU A 30 -5.35 61.40 -9.82
N GLU A 31 -6.46 62.05 -9.51
CA GLU A 31 -7.44 61.57 -8.54
C GLU A 31 -8.62 60.99 -9.34
N ILE A 32 -8.75 59.68 -9.32
CA ILE A 32 -9.75 58.95 -10.10
C ILE A 32 -10.97 58.72 -9.20
N ASP A 33 -12.15 59.01 -9.73
CA ASP A 33 -13.40 58.81 -9.01
C ASP A 33 -13.61 57.30 -8.72
N VAL A 34 -14.17 57.01 -7.56
CA VAL A 34 -14.52 55.62 -7.15
C VAL A 34 -15.50 54.95 -8.11
N ASP A 35 -16.34 55.77 -8.79
CA ASP A 35 -17.31 55.30 -9.77
C ASP A 35 -16.75 55.27 -11.21
N ALA A 36 -15.45 55.48 -11.40
CA ALA A 36 -14.83 55.45 -12.72
C ALA A 36 -15.00 54.09 -13.38
N ASN A 37 -15.35 54.08 -14.66
CA ASN A 37 -15.49 52.82 -15.39
C ASN A 37 -14.16 52.06 -15.46
N ILE A 38 -14.21 50.76 -15.17
CA ILE A 38 -13.08 49.85 -15.32
C ILE A 38 -12.71 49.79 -16.80
N GLY A 39 -11.39 49.88 -17.08
CA GLY A 39 -10.96 49.83 -18.46
C GLY A 39 -9.52 50.34 -18.67
N SER A 40 -9.09 50.35 -19.93
CA SER A 40 -7.83 50.94 -20.35
C SER A 40 -8.12 52.26 -21.05
N TYR A 41 -7.44 53.32 -20.61
CA TYR A 41 -7.61 54.67 -21.11
C TYR A 41 -6.28 55.13 -21.72
N ASP A 42 -6.29 55.45 -23.02
CA ASP A 42 -5.11 55.98 -23.72
C ASP A 42 -5.06 57.50 -23.51
N LEU A 43 -4.17 57.90 -22.64
CA LEU A 43 -3.99 59.31 -22.23
C LEU A 43 -2.99 60.00 -23.15
N LYS A 44 -3.29 61.25 -23.55
CA LYS A 44 -2.41 62.10 -24.31
C LYS A 44 -2.01 63.31 -23.50
N LEU A 45 -0.71 63.37 -23.14
CA LEU A 45 -0.14 64.54 -22.50
C LEU A 45 0.54 65.41 -23.57
N LYS A 46 -0.02 66.59 -23.81
CA LYS A 46 0.52 67.56 -24.78
C LYS A 46 1.22 68.69 -24.04
N ALA A 47 2.48 68.91 -24.38
CA ALA A 47 3.25 70.04 -23.91
C ALA A 47 3.59 70.98 -25.08
N ASN A 48 3.14 72.23 -25.00
CA ASN A 48 3.32 73.24 -26.03
C ASN A 48 4.25 74.37 -25.55
N SER A 49 5.20 74.76 -26.37
CA SER A 49 5.95 76.02 -26.23
C SER A 49 5.71 76.88 -27.40
N THR A 50 6.29 78.07 -27.38
CA THR A 50 6.14 79.09 -28.49
C THR A 50 6.68 78.54 -29.85
N SER A 51 7.54 77.53 -29.83
CA SER A 51 8.20 77.02 -31.05
C SER A 51 8.10 75.50 -31.25
N LYS A 52 7.63 74.75 -30.25
CA LYS A 52 7.61 73.27 -30.32
C LYS A 52 6.45 72.68 -29.53
N SER A 53 5.89 71.61 -30.07
CA SER A 53 4.93 70.77 -29.38
C SER A 53 5.52 69.38 -29.21
N ARG A 54 5.22 68.73 -28.03
CA ARG A 54 5.51 67.34 -27.75
C ARG A 54 4.26 66.67 -27.21
N GLU A 55 4.09 65.45 -27.61
CA GLU A 55 3.03 64.58 -27.14
C GLU A 55 3.61 63.33 -26.54
N LEU A 56 3.06 62.89 -25.40
CA LEU A 56 3.38 61.62 -24.76
C LEU A 56 2.09 60.85 -24.62
N GLU A 57 2.06 59.64 -25.12
CA GLU A 57 0.98 58.68 -24.94
C GLU A 57 1.26 57.81 -23.73
N ILE A 58 0.29 57.62 -22.86
CA ILE A 58 0.38 56.82 -21.64
C ILE A 58 -0.93 56.03 -21.56
N THR A 59 -0.87 54.72 -21.33
CA THR A 59 -2.05 53.90 -21.04
C THR A 59 -2.27 53.84 -19.54
N LEU A 60 -3.43 54.37 -19.09
CA LEU A 60 -3.92 54.22 -17.71
C LEU A 60 -4.87 53.02 -17.68
N ARG A 61 -4.66 52.10 -16.78
CA ARG A 61 -5.56 51.00 -16.54
C ARG A 61 -6.28 51.18 -15.21
N VAL A 62 -7.61 51.34 -15.28
CA VAL A 62 -8.49 51.36 -14.12
C VAL A 62 -8.98 49.92 -13.89
N ILE A 63 -8.71 49.37 -12.74
CA ILE A 63 -9.12 48.02 -12.33
C ILE A 63 -10.05 48.13 -11.13
N SER A 64 -10.89 47.13 -10.92
CA SER A 64 -11.68 47.01 -9.68
C SER A 64 -10.73 46.75 -8.50
N ASP A 65 -11.03 47.33 -7.36
CA ASP A 65 -10.40 47.00 -6.08
C ASP A 65 -11.22 45.96 -5.29
N ASP A 66 -12.35 45.48 -5.86
CA ASP A 66 -13.23 44.43 -5.36
C ASP A 66 -13.77 43.68 -6.59
N ASN A 67 -13.15 42.50 -6.90
CA ASN A 67 -13.40 41.77 -8.15
C ASN A 67 -14.74 41.03 -8.15
N ASP A 68 -15.09 40.42 -7.03
CA ASP A 68 -16.29 39.56 -6.89
C ASP A 68 -17.47 40.27 -6.28
N LYS A 69 -17.25 41.51 -5.80
CA LYS A 69 -18.27 42.46 -5.29
C LYS A 69 -18.93 42.02 -3.99
N ASP A 70 -18.20 41.42 -3.13
CA ASP A 70 -18.67 40.99 -1.80
C ASP A 70 -18.52 42.11 -0.73
N GLY A 71 -17.85 43.19 -1.07
CA GLY A 71 -17.64 44.36 -0.20
C GLY A 71 -16.26 44.37 0.47
N ILE A 72 -15.42 43.41 0.22
CA ILE A 72 -14.04 43.36 0.69
C ILE A 72 -13.11 43.69 -0.48
N LYS A 73 -12.05 44.44 -0.23
CA LYS A 73 -11.11 44.82 -1.27
C LYS A 73 -10.17 43.65 -1.57
N ASN A 74 -9.79 43.48 -2.84
CA ASN A 74 -8.90 42.41 -3.26
C ASN A 74 -7.61 42.28 -2.42
N ASP A 75 -7.07 43.38 -1.89
CA ASP A 75 -5.84 43.39 -1.07
C ASP A 75 -6.07 42.87 0.37
N ASP A 76 -7.31 42.93 0.85
CA ASP A 76 -7.74 42.52 2.19
C ASP A 76 -8.58 41.23 2.14
N ASP A 77 -8.87 40.72 0.94
CA ASP A 77 -9.77 39.61 0.68
C ASP A 77 -9.00 38.30 0.62
N ASN A 78 -9.43 37.32 1.40
CA ASN A 78 -8.85 35.97 1.41
C ASN A 78 -9.37 35.06 0.27
N CYS A 79 -10.38 35.56 -0.53
CA CYS A 79 -10.87 34.91 -1.76
C CYS A 79 -11.18 35.91 -2.87
N PRO A 80 -10.25 36.69 -3.44
CA PRO A 80 -10.50 37.86 -4.28
C PRO A 80 -11.34 37.66 -5.56
N GLU A 81 -11.63 36.44 -5.95
CA GLU A 81 -12.41 36.09 -7.15
C GLU A 81 -13.71 35.35 -6.80
N THR A 82 -14.00 35.10 -5.50
CA THR A 82 -15.16 34.32 -5.04
C THR A 82 -15.77 34.93 -3.80
N ALA A 83 -16.95 35.54 -3.96
CA ALA A 83 -17.62 36.32 -2.93
C ALA A 83 -17.77 35.58 -1.59
N ASN A 84 -17.18 36.12 -0.52
CA ASN A 84 -17.19 35.60 0.84
C ASN A 84 -17.07 36.70 1.89
N ALA A 85 -18.02 37.59 1.92
CA ALA A 85 -18.04 38.80 2.78
C ALA A 85 -17.82 38.50 4.28
N ASP A 86 -18.00 37.26 4.75
CA ASP A 86 -17.71 36.79 6.11
C ASP A 86 -16.24 36.49 6.35
N GLN A 87 -15.43 36.36 5.28
CA GLN A 87 -14.01 36.12 5.32
C GLN A 87 -13.63 34.89 6.16
N SER A 88 -14.50 33.84 6.14
CA SER A 88 -14.26 32.61 6.90
C SER A 88 -13.00 31.92 6.42
N ASP A 89 -12.12 31.54 7.38
CA ASP A 89 -10.85 30.84 7.19
C ASP A 89 -10.65 29.96 8.42
N ILE A 90 -11.08 28.69 8.32
CA ILE A 90 -11.15 27.75 9.46
C ILE A 90 -9.76 27.26 9.86
N ASP A 91 -8.85 27.07 8.92
CA ASP A 91 -7.53 26.54 9.21
C ASP A 91 -6.47 27.64 9.42
N GLY A 92 -6.82 28.90 9.11
CA GLY A 92 -6.01 30.08 9.38
C GLY A 92 -4.80 30.22 8.45
N ASP A 93 -4.86 29.67 7.24
CA ASP A 93 -3.73 29.69 6.30
C ASP A 93 -3.73 30.94 5.40
N GLY A 94 -4.77 31.76 5.48
CA GLY A 94 -4.95 33.02 4.74
C GLY A 94 -5.71 32.86 3.42
N ILE A 95 -6.22 31.69 3.11
CA ILE A 95 -7.13 31.41 1.99
C ILE A 95 -8.52 31.16 2.57
N GLY A 96 -9.56 31.88 2.07
CA GLY A 96 -10.91 31.70 2.59
C GLY A 96 -11.53 30.35 2.25
N ASP A 97 -12.35 29.81 3.16
CA ASP A 97 -12.94 28.45 3.07
C ASP A 97 -13.60 28.16 1.73
N VAL A 98 -14.24 29.19 1.10
CA VAL A 98 -15.01 29.03 -0.15
C VAL A 98 -14.11 28.81 -1.37
N CYS A 99 -12.90 29.33 -1.34
CA CYS A 99 -11.93 29.22 -2.44
C CYS A 99 -10.75 28.32 -2.09
N ASP A 100 -10.65 27.82 -0.84
CA ASP A 100 -9.62 26.87 -0.44
C ASP A 100 -10.00 25.45 -0.83
N SER A 101 -9.04 24.74 -1.42
CA SER A 101 -9.17 23.32 -1.74
C SER A 101 -9.08 22.41 -0.51
N ASN A 102 -8.60 22.92 0.62
CA ASN A 102 -8.42 22.17 1.87
C ASN A 102 -8.69 23.02 3.12
N PRO A 103 -9.94 23.49 3.30
CA PRO A 103 -10.33 24.51 4.26
C PRO A 103 -10.34 24.03 5.73
N LEU A 104 -9.78 22.87 6.02
CA LEU A 104 -9.73 22.32 7.37
C LEU A 104 -8.29 22.09 7.82
N PRO A 105 -7.99 22.23 9.13
CA PRO A 105 -6.67 21.92 9.67
C PRO A 105 -6.15 20.56 9.21
N LYS A 106 -4.87 20.47 8.84
CA LYS A 106 -4.24 19.27 8.23
C LYS A 106 -4.41 17.97 9.02
N ASP A 107 -4.58 18.06 10.33
CA ASP A 107 -4.74 16.93 11.23
C ASP A 107 -6.18 16.68 11.69
N THR A 108 -7.15 17.32 11.03
CA THR A 108 -8.59 17.13 11.32
C THR A 108 -9.00 15.66 11.16
N PHE A 109 -8.45 14.96 10.18
CA PHE A 109 -8.78 13.56 9.94
C PHE A 109 -7.56 12.66 10.11
N SER A 110 -7.75 11.57 10.85
CA SER A 110 -6.80 10.47 10.95
C SER A 110 -7.47 9.18 10.50
N LEU A 111 -7.04 8.63 9.36
CA LEU A 111 -7.59 7.40 8.79
C LEU A 111 -6.60 6.26 8.98
N GLN A 112 -7.01 5.22 9.70
CA GLN A 112 -6.24 4.02 9.97
C GLN A 112 -6.92 2.80 9.34
N SER A 113 -6.13 1.81 8.94
CA SER A 113 -6.64 0.55 8.42
C SER A 113 -5.98 -0.65 9.07
N SER A 114 -6.74 -1.73 9.18
CA SER A 114 -6.25 -3.06 9.56
C SER A 114 -6.50 -4.02 8.40
N ASN A 115 -5.46 -4.72 7.99
CA ASN A 115 -5.52 -5.73 6.96
C ASN A 115 -6.30 -6.97 7.42
N GLU A 116 -6.70 -7.82 6.49
CA GLU A 116 -7.27 -9.11 6.82
C GLU A 116 -6.32 -9.96 7.67
N THR A 117 -6.88 -10.68 8.62
CA THR A 117 -6.09 -11.57 9.49
C THR A 117 -5.63 -12.81 8.73
N CYS A 118 -6.47 -13.32 7.84
CA CYS A 118 -6.20 -14.44 6.97
C CYS A 118 -6.68 -14.14 5.56
N ARG A 119 -6.19 -14.88 4.58
CA ARG A 119 -6.63 -14.76 3.20
C ARG A 119 -8.14 -15.00 3.10
N SER A 120 -8.82 -14.07 2.44
CA SER A 120 -10.28 -14.10 2.25
C SER A 120 -11.09 -14.19 3.54
N SER A 121 -10.54 -13.73 4.68
CA SER A 121 -11.28 -13.70 5.96
C SER A 121 -12.33 -12.59 5.99
N ASN A 122 -12.22 -11.60 5.11
CA ASN A 122 -13.13 -10.47 5.01
C ASN A 122 -13.31 -9.73 6.35
N ASP A 123 -12.25 -9.67 7.15
CA ASP A 123 -12.23 -9.03 8.46
C ASP A 123 -11.38 -7.76 8.51
N GLY A 124 -11.02 -7.25 7.34
CA GLY A 124 -10.38 -5.96 7.19
C GLY A 124 -11.23 -4.84 7.79
N LYS A 125 -10.58 -3.80 8.28
CA LYS A 125 -11.23 -2.70 8.99
C LYS A 125 -10.58 -1.37 8.61
N MET A 126 -11.37 -0.32 8.56
CA MET A 126 -10.89 1.06 8.56
C MET A 126 -11.55 1.84 9.69
N GLN A 127 -10.79 2.77 10.27
CA GLN A 127 -11.23 3.66 11.32
C GLN A 127 -10.81 5.08 10.98
N LEU A 128 -11.78 5.98 10.97
CA LEU A 128 -11.58 7.41 10.82
C LEU A 128 -11.77 8.06 12.18
N ASP A 129 -10.79 8.83 12.63
CA ASP A 129 -10.87 9.67 13.81
C ASP A 129 -10.88 11.14 13.36
N ILE A 130 -11.75 11.94 13.98
CA ILE A 130 -11.97 13.37 13.67
C ILE A 130 -11.53 14.18 14.87
N LYS A 131 -10.52 15.01 14.68
CA LYS A 131 -10.08 15.98 15.67
C LYS A 131 -10.88 17.25 15.48
N ARG A 132 -11.65 17.63 16.47
CA ARG A 132 -12.54 18.81 16.39
C ARG A 132 -11.92 20.07 16.97
N ASP A 133 -10.69 19.99 17.50
CA ASP A 133 -9.95 21.17 17.98
C ASP A 133 -9.62 22.08 16.80
N GLY A 134 -10.03 23.35 16.88
CA GLY A 134 -9.84 24.30 15.79
C GLY A 134 -11.01 24.36 14.79
N LEU A 135 -11.96 23.44 14.86
CA LEU A 135 -13.20 23.56 14.11
C LEU A 135 -14.19 24.50 14.83
N PRO A 136 -15.11 25.13 14.10
CA PRO A 136 -16.16 25.94 14.72
C PRO A 136 -16.86 25.15 15.84
N SER A 137 -17.05 25.79 16.97
CA SER A 137 -17.61 25.16 18.19
C SER A 137 -19.10 24.85 18.09
N ASP A 138 -19.70 25.06 16.92
CA ASP A 138 -21.10 24.80 16.71
C ASP A 138 -21.35 23.29 16.62
N THR A 139 -22.32 22.82 17.40
CA THR A 139 -22.70 21.41 17.55
C THR A 139 -23.17 20.76 16.26
N ASP A 140 -23.35 21.53 15.20
CA ASP A 140 -23.87 21.09 13.92
C ASP A 140 -22.82 20.81 12.84
N PHE A 141 -21.52 20.99 13.14
CA PHE A 141 -20.47 20.67 12.19
C PHE A 141 -20.34 19.14 12.01
N LYS A 142 -21.03 18.62 11.01
CA LYS A 142 -21.16 17.19 10.74
C LYS A 142 -20.51 16.83 9.41
N PHE A 143 -19.94 15.61 9.40
CA PHE A 143 -19.39 15.03 8.17
C PHE A 143 -20.22 13.84 7.73
N THR A 144 -20.43 13.74 6.43
CA THR A 144 -20.98 12.55 5.79
C THR A 144 -19.85 11.77 5.14
N VAL A 145 -19.72 10.48 5.48
CA VAL A 145 -18.73 9.58 4.91
C VAL A 145 -19.37 8.73 3.81
N ALA A 146 -18.70 8.65 2.68
CA ALA A 146 -19.04 7.74 1.59
C ALA A 146 -17.79 6.89 1.24
N VAL A 147 -17.98 5.59 1.05
CA VAL A 147 -16.90 4.68 0.67
C VAL A 147 -17.22 4.04 -0.67
N THR A 148 -16.27 4.08 -1.58
CA THR A 148 -16.34 3.47 -2.91
C THR A 148 -15.11 2.61 -3.17
N GLY A 149 -15.10 1.85 -4.24
CA GLY A 149 -14.01 0.91 -4.56
C GLY A 149 -14.30 -0.50 -4.03
N GLY A 150 -13.28 -1.18 -3.53
CA GLY A 150 -13.43 -2.58 -3.11
C GLY A 150 -13.56 -3.55 -4.29
N LEU A 151 -13.98 -4.76 -4.01
CA LEU A 151 -14.28 -5.76 -5.03
C LEU A 151 -15.68 -5.55 -5.63
N SER A 152 -15.93 -6.19 -6.78
CA SER A 152 -17.24 -6.14 -7.45
C SER A 152 -18.37 -6.55 -6.48
N GLY A 153 -19.38 -5.68 -6.38
CA GLY A 153 -20.51 -5.88 -5.47
C GLY A 153 -20.38 -5.21 -4.11
N PHE A 154 -19.25 -4.56 -3.81
CA PHE A 154 -19.15 -3.72 -2.61
C PHE A 154 -20.05 -2.48 -2.76
N THR A 155 -20.86 -2.22 -1.73
CA THR A 155 -21.70 -1.03 -1.63
C THR A 155 -21.64 -0.50 -0.21
N HIS A 156 -21.49 0.81 -0.07
CA HIS A 156 -21.59 1.52 1.19
C HIS A 156 -22.55 2.70 1.02
N THR A 157 -23.61 2.72 1.82
CA THR A 157 -24.53 3.86 1.83
C THR A 157 -23.88 5.00 2.57
N PRO A 158 -23.84 6.25 2.01
CA PRO A 158 -23.32 7.40 2.72
C PRO A 158 -23.99 7.55 4.09
N GLU A 159 -23.20 7.77 5.13
CA GLU A 159 -23.68 7.88 6.50
C GLU A 159 -23.12 9.11 7.19
N LEU A 160 -23.93 9.70 8.09
CA LEU A 160 -23.56 10.87 8.88
C LEU A 160 -22.71 10.41 10.08
N ILE A 161 -21.58 11.08 10.30
CA ILE A 161 -20.72 10.82 11.46
C ILE A 161 -21.17 11.68 12.63
N GLU A 162 -21.81 11.06 13.63
CA GLU A 162 -22.35 11.76 14.80
C GLU A 162 -21.33 12.00 15.91
N GLY A 163 -20.13 11.45 15.82
CA GLY A 163 -19.09 11.53 16.86
C GLY A 163 -17.74 11.95 16.32
N ASN A 164 -16.72 11.64 17.13
CA ASN A 164 -15.31 11.91 16.78
C ASN A 164 -14.62 10.73 16.10
N SER A 165 -15.33 9.63 15.86
CA SER A 165 -14.78 8.48 15.16
C SER A 165 -15.86 7.73 14.40
N TRP A 166 -15.44 7.11 13.31
CA TRP A 166 -16.26 6.24 12.49
C TRP A 166 -15.46 4.99 12.12
N THR A 167 -16.14 3.87 11.97
CA THR A 167 -15.50 2.58 11.69
C THR A 167 -16.30 1.80 10.68
N LEU A 168 -15.61 1.25 9.69
CA LEU A 168 -16.14 0.27 8.75
C LEU A 168 -15.33 -1.01 8.85
N SER A 169 -16.02 -2.12 9.09
CA SER A 169 -15.43 -3.45 9.26
C SER A 169 -15.96 -4.44 8.22
N SER A 170 -15.47 -5.68 8.27
CA SER A 170 -15.83 -6.74 7.33
C SER A 170 -15.44 -6.42 5.89
N LEU A 171 -14.28 -5.78 5.73
CA LEU A 171 -13.74 -5.38 4.43
C LEU A 171 -12.86 -6.48 3.84
N GLN A 172 -13.03 -6.69 2.55
CA GLN A 172 -12.17 -7.57 1.75
C GLN A 172 -10.86 -6.87 1.38
N ALA A 173 -9.85 -7.65 1.05
CA ALA A 173 -8.59 -7.12 0.52
C ALA A 173 -8.83 -6.41 -0.82
N ALA A 174 -8.70 -5.10 -0.81
CA ALA A 174 -8.92 -4.23 -1.97
C ALA A 174 -8.48 -2.80 -1.68
N THR A 175 -8.56 -1.94 -2.70
CA THR A 175 -8.42 -0.48 -2.55
C THR A 175 -9.79 0.15 -2.43
N TYR A 176 -9.94 1.02 -1.44
CA TYR A 176 -11.15 1.79 -1.15
C TYR A 176 -10.84 3.27 -1.22
N THR A 177 -11.82 4.06 -1.64
CA THR A 177 -11.78 5.51 -1.57
C THR A 177 -12.82 5.96 -0.55
N VAL A 178 -12.37 6.63 0.51
CA VAL A 178 -13.20 7.19 1.58
C VAL A 178 -13.32 8.68 1.33
N CYS A 179 -14.51 9.17 1.06
CA CYS A 179 -14.77 10.60 0.83
C CYS A 179 -15.62 11.16 1.96
N LEU A 180 -15.23 12.33 2.44
CA LEU A 180 -15.93 13.12 3.44
C LEU A 180 -16.52 14.34 2.79
N THR A 181 -17.75 14.64 3.10
CA THR A 181 -18.44 15.87 2.75
C THR A 181 -18.99 16.54 4.00
N SER A 182 -19.19 17.84 3.97
CA SER A 182 -19.81 18.61 5.06
C SER A 182 -20.86 19.54 4.48
N ASP A 183 -21.95 19.73 5.22
CA ASP A 183 -22.98 20.71 4.86
C ASP A 183 -22.62 22.13 5.38
N PHE A 184 -21.56 22.25 6.18
CA PHE A 184 -21.10 23.50 6.77
C PHE A 184 -20.23 24.32 5.79
N ILE A 185 -19.42 23.64 4.96
CA ILE A 185 -18.57 24.28 3.94
C ILE A 185 -19.14 23.92 2.57
N ASP A 186 -19.51 24.92 1.80
CA ASP A 186 -20.08 24.72 0.47
C ASP A 186 -19.12 23.92 -0.44
N ASN A 187 -19.68 22.87 -1.05
CA ASN A 187 -18.95 21.98 -1.96
C ASN A 187 -17.75 21.21 -1.35
N TYR A 188 -17.61 21.23 -0.02
CA TYR A 188 -16.51 20.52 0.62
C TYR A 188 -16.53 19.02 0.32
N LYS A 189 -15.41 18.50 -0.15
CA LYS A 189 -15.19 17.08 -0.37
C LYS A 189 -13.71 16.74 -0.27
N GLN A 190 -13.35 15.95 0.72
CA GLN A 190 -12.01 15.41 0.88
C GLN A 190 -12.03 13.89 0.78
N CYS A 191 -11.12 13.31 -0.01
CA CYS A 191 -11.09 11.87 -0.25
C CYS A 191 -9.72 11.27 0.09
N PHE A 192 -9.73 10.07 0.65
CA PHE A 192 -8.56 9.29 1.04
C PHE A 192 -8.59 7.92 0.37
N ASN A 193 -7.43 7.43 -0.07
CA ASN A 193 -7.30 6.07 -0.55
C ASN A 193 -6.78 5.16 0.56
N VAL A 194 -7.47 4.06 0.79
CA VAL A 194 -7.16 3.05 1.80
C VAL A 194 -6.95 1.70 1.13
N ILE A 195 -5.85 1.05 1.46
CA ILE A 195 -5.56 -0.30 0.97
C ILE A 195 -5.74 -1.27 2.13
N ILE A 196 -6.65 -2.21 1.97
CA ILE A 196 -6.76 -3.41 2.81
C ILE A 196 -6.06 -4.54 2.06
N SER A 197 -5.10 -5.18 2.67
CA SER A 197 -4.38 -6.32 2.10
C SER A 197 -4.71 -7.61 2.84
N GLU A 198 -4.41 -8.75 2.23
CA GLU A 198 -4.51 -10.07 2.86
C GLU A 198 -3.13 -10.73 2.95
N PRO A 199 -2.89 -11.63 3.91
CA PRO A 199 -1.68 -12.43 3.93
C PRO A 199 -1.59 -13.36 2.72
N GLN A 200 -0.40 -13.52 2.20
CA GLN A 200 -0.14 -14.50 1.14
C GLN A 200 0.03 -15.90 1.76
N ASP A 201 -0.31 -16.95 1.00
CA ASP A 201 -0.04 -18.32 1.40
C ASP A 201 1.47 -18.57 1.56
N LEU A 202 1.83 -19.44 2.50
CA LEU A 202 3.19 -19.89 2.65
C LEU A 202 3.61 -20.69 1.41
N ALA A 203 4.70 -20.30 0.78
CA ALA A 203 5.34 -21.08 -0.27
C ALA A 203 6.78 -21.39 0.12
N VAL A 204 7.17 -22.66 -0.03
CA VAL A 204 8.52 -23.13 0.26
C VAL A 204 9.02 -23.92 -0.94
N LEU A 205 10.19 -23.55 -1.43
CA LEU A 205 10.93 -24.30 -2.44
C LEU A 205 12.20 -24.83 -1.79
N THR A 206 12.45 -26.11 -1.95
CA THR A 206 13.64 -26.79 -1.44
C THR A 206 14.50 -27.29 -2.58
N SER A 207 15.81 -27.30 -2.37
CA SER A 207 16.79 -27.92 -3.25
C SER A 207 17.99 -28.42 -2.46
N GLN A 208 18.51 -29.58 -2.85
CA GLN A 208 19.71 -30.18 -2.26
C GLN A 208 20.70 -30.51 -3.39
N ALA A 209 21.93 -30.04 -3.27
CA ALA A 209 22.97 -30.41 -4.19
C ALA A 209 23.39 -31.87 -3.93
N ARG A 210 23.78 -32.56 -5.00
CA ARG A 210 24.20 -33.97 -4.93
C ARG A 210 25.31 -34.17 -3.91
N GLY A 211 25.11 -35.10 -2.97
CA GLY A 211 26.07 -35.41 -1.90
C GLY A 211 26.23 -34.31 -0.84
N SER A 212 25.38 -33.29 -0.85
CA SER A 212 25.38 -32.24 0.17
C SER A 212 24.54 -32.66 1.38
N ASP A 213 25.03 -32.36 2.57
CA ASP A 213 24.23 -32.42 3.80
C ASP A 213 23.44 -31.12 4.07
N ILE A 214 23.39 -30.19 3.09
CA ILE A 214 22.70 -28.93 3.21
C ILE A 214 21.46 -28.92 2.31
N LEU A 215 20.32 -28.59 2.89
CA LEU A 215 19.08 -28.30 2.17
C LEU A 215 18.92 -26.77 2.03
N ASN A 216 18.97 -26.29 0.81
CA ASN A 216 18.68 -24.90 0.52
C ASN A 216 17.16 -24.72 0.46
N MET A 217 16.64 -23.77 1.23
CA MET A 217 15.22 -23.46 1.32
C MET A 217 14.99 -22.02 0.86
N THR A 218 13.98 -21.79 0.01
CA THR A 218 13.49 -20.46 -0.33
C THR A 218 12.03 -20.37 0.09
N MET A 219 11.73 -19.43 0.97
CA MET A 219 10.43 -19.23 1.61
C MET A 219 9.83 -17.89 1.21
N SER A 220 8.52 -17.85 1.05
CA SER A 220 7.77 -16.61 0.77
C SER A 220 6.38 -16.66 1.39
N GLY A 221 5.69 -15.50 1.40
CA GLY A 221 4.34 -15.37 1.95
C GLY A 221 4.30 -14.81 3.38
N SER A 222 5.43 -14.76 4.10
CA SER A 222 5.48 -14.24 5.48
C SER A 222 6.72 -13.38 5.72
N LYS A 223 6.68 -12.60 6.81
CA LYS A 223 7.85 -11.82 7.29
C LYS A 223 8.75 -12.60 8.23
N SER A 224 8.23 -13.68 8.81
CA SER A 224 8.98 -14.58 9.69
C SER A 224 8.50 -16.02 9.53
N TYR A 225 9.39 -16.96 9.77
CA TYR A 225 9.16 -18.39 9.60
C TYR A 225 9.64 -19.15 10.83
N THR A 226 8.93 -20.22 11.15
CA THR A 226 9.37 -21.22 12.13
C THR A 226 9.60 -22.55 11.41
N ILE A 227 10.86 -22.95 11.29
CA ILE A 227 11.27 -24.22 10.69
C ILE A 227 11.40 -25.26 11.82
N MET A 228 10.57 -26.30 11.79
CA MET A 228 10.68 -27.44 12.69
C MET A 228 11.52 -28.51 12.01
N HIS A 229 12.72 -28.73 12.46
CA HIS A 229 13.60 -29.79 11.99
C HIS A 229 13.70 -30.88 13.05
N ASN A 230 13.15 -32.07 12.78
CA ASN A 230 13.09 -33.19 13.72
C ASN A 230 12.55 -32.73 15.11
N ASN A 231 11.45 -32.00 15.13
CA ASN A 231 10.80 -31.42 16.31
C ASN A 231 11.60 -30.32 17.04
N LYS A 232 12.69 -29.81 16.45
CA LYS A 232 13.43 -28.68 17.01
C LYS A 232 13.11 -27.41 16.23
N PRO A 233 12.60 -26.34 16.88
CA PRO A 233 12.26 -25.12 16.21
C PRO A 233 13.49 -24.26 15.90
N ILE A 234 13.51 -23.69 14.72
CA ILE A 234 14.45 -22.67 14.25
C ILE A 234 13.61 -21.49 13.76
N LYS A 235 13.81 -20.30 14.32
CA LYS A 235 13.09 -19.10 13.89
C LYS A 235 14.00 -18.25 13.00
N THR A 236 13.45 -17.74 11.90
CA THR A 236 14.15 -16.85 10.96
C THR A 236 13.20 -15.85 10.32
N SER A 237 13.72 -14.68 9.97
CA SER A 237 13.07 -13.70 9.10
C SER A 237 13.62 -13.71 7.67
N GLU A 238 14.63 -14.55 7.43
CA GLU A 238 15.25 -14.67 6.12
C GLU A 238 14.38 -15.50 5.17
N SER A 239 14.23 -15.02 3.95
CA SER A 239 13.52 -15.73 2.88
C SER A 239 14.35 -16.89 2.27
N LYS A 240 15.64 -16.92 2.51
CA LYS A 240 16.55 -18.01 2.12
C LYS A 240 17.21 -18.55 3.37
N PHE A 241 17.20 -19.87 3.48
CA PHE A 241 17.74 -20.57 4.66
C PHE A 241 18.40 -21.87 4.24
N ASP A 242 19.61 -22.10 4.74
CA ASP A 242 20.36 -23.31 4.54
C ASP A 242 20.23 -24.20 5.79
N LEU A 243 19.58 -25.34 5.65
CA LEU A 243 19.34 -26.27 6.74
C LEU A 243 20.33 -27.44 6.70
N ASP A 244 21.09 -27.61 7.77
CA ASP A 244 21.98 -28.77 7.94
C ASP A 244 21.16 -30.04 8.22
N LEU A 245 21.19 -30.99 7.28
CA LEU A 245 20.50 -32.26 7.40
C LEU A 245 21.32 -33.22 8.29
N LYS A 246 20.61 -33.95 9.14
CA LYS A 246 21.19 -35.03 9.91
C LYS A 246 21.23 -36.29 9.06
N LYS A 247 22.18 -37.21 9.39
CA LYS A 247 22.16 -38.55 8.79
C LYS A 247 20.88 -39.27 9.18
N GLY A 248 20.24 -39.91 8.20
CA GLY A 248 18.96 -40.59 8.34
C GLY A 248 17.77 -39.73 7.95
N LEU A 249 16.62 -39.91 8.59
CA LEU A 249 15.38 -39.18 8.30
C LEU A 249 15.40 -37.77 8.88
N ASN A 250 15.04 -36.82 8.04
CA ASN A 250 14.84 -35.44 8.40
C ASN A 250 13.38 -35.07 8.12
N ILE A 251 12.64 -34.81 9.17
CA ILE A 251 11.25 -34.33 9.09
C ILE A 251 11.29 -32.83 9.25
N ILE A 252 10.85 -32.15 8.21
CA ILE A 252 10.90 -30.70 8.11
C ILE A 252 9.46 -30.19 7.98
N LYS A 253 9.09 -29.23 8.83
CA LYS A 253 7.84 -28.48 8.72
C LYS A 253 8.17 -27.00 8.77
N VAL A 254 7.54 -26.20 7.92
CA VAL A 254 7.69 -24.76 7.94
C VAL A 254 6.33 -24.13 8.21
N TYR A 255 6.33 -23.22 9.16
CA TYR A 255 5.18 -22.41 9.55
C TYR A 255 5.47 -20.95 9.24
N ALA A 256 4.49 -20.25 8.73
CA ALA A 256 4.49 -18.80 8.59
C ALA A 256 4.11 -18.13 9.92
N GLU A 257 4.04 -16.80 9.93
CA GLU A 257 3.64 -16.01 11.11
C GLU A 257 2.20 -16.29 11.54
N LYS A 258 1.31 -16.53 10.56
CA LYS A 258 -0.11 -16.82 10.79
C LYS A 258 -0.43 -18.27 10.42
N GLU A 259 -1.17 -18.94 11.27
CA GLU A 259 -1.55 -20.35 11.07
C GLU A 259 -2.32 -20.59 9.77
N CYS A 260 -3.13 -19.61 9.36
CA CYS A 260 -3.94 -19.71 8.14
C CYS A 260 -3.16 -19.60 6.83
N GLN A 261 -1.86 -19.29 6.88
CA GLN A 261 -1.01 -19.23 5.68
C GLN A 261 -0.59 -20.64 5.20
N GLY A 262 -0.94 -21.68 5.97
CA GLY A 262 -0.60 -23.07 5.67
C GLY A 262 0.68 -23.55 6.34
N VAL A 263 0.95 -24.83 6.13
CA VAL A 263 2.15 -25.51 6.64
C VAL A 263 2.79 -26.25 5.49
N TYR A 264 4.08 -26.07 5.34
CA TYR A 264 4.87 -26.91 4.44
C TYR A 264 5.44 -28.09 5.22
N GLU A 265 5.35 -29.30 4.66
CA GLU A 265 5.91 -30.51 5.25
C GLU A 265 6.71 -31.31 4.21
N GLU A 266 7.92 -31.70 4.56
CA GLU A 266 8.79 -32.53 3.74
C GLU A 266 9.57 -33.52 4.60
N THR A 267 9.78 -34.73 4.09
CA THR A 267 10.65 -35.73 4.70
C THR A 267 11.80 -36.08 3.75
N ILE A 268 13.02 -35.86 4.20
CA ILE A 268 14.25 -36.10 3.41
C ILE A 268 15.07 -37.19 4.08
N PHE A 269 15.45 -38.18 3.29
CA PHE A 269 16.37 -39.22 3.73
C PHE A 269 17.80 -38.89 3.30
N ASN A 270 18.62 -38.48 4.26
CA ASN A 270 20.01 -38.11 4.06
C ASN A 270 20.93 -39.24 4.53
N SER A 271 21.19 -40.22 3.68
CA SER A 271 22.01 -41.39 3.99
C SER A 271 22.53 -42.08 2.72
N GLU A 272 23.62 -42.79 2.84
CA GLU A 272 24.13 -43.74 1.83
C GLU A 272 23.52 -45.15 2.02
N ASN A 273 22.79 -45.37 3.11
CA ASN A 273 22.22 -46.65 3.47
C ASN A 273 20.74 -46.71 3.15
N ILE A 274 20.15 -47.90 3.28
CA ILE A 274 18.70 -48.08 3.23
C ILE A 274 18.11 -48.10 4.64
N LEU A 275 16.83 -47.74 4.75
CA LEU A 275 16.07 -47.77 6.00
C LEU A 275 14.65 -48.28 5.74
N LEU A 276 14.12 -49.12 6.59
CA LEU A 276 12.73 -49.55 6.62
C LEU A 276 12.01 -48.89 7.81
N SER A 277 10.93 -48.16 7.56
CA SER A 277 10.15 -47.49 8.61
C SER A 277 8.66 -47.38 8.23
N PRO A 278 7.72 -47.77 9.09
CA PRO A 278 7.94 -48.40 10.40
C PRO A 278 8.51 -49.81 10.28
N ASN A 279 9.31 -50.19 11.28
CA ASN A 279 9.80 -51.55 11.44
C ASN A 279 9.92 -51.83 12.95
N PRO A 280 9.04 -52.64 13.53
CA PRO A 280 8.08 -53.58 12.91
C PRO A 280 6.95 -52.93 12.10
N ALA A 281 6.40 -53.66 11.14
CA ALA A 281 5.35 -53.23 10.24
C ALA A 281 4.11 -54.12 10.34
N THR A 282 2.91 -53.49 10.36
CA THR A 282 1.62 -54.20 10.38
C THR A 282 1.04 -54.42 8.99
N SER A 283 0.97 -53.40 8.16
CA SER A 283 0.40 -53.45 6.80
C SER A 283 1.38 -53.05 5.72
N SER A 284 2.19 -52.05 5.97
CA SER A 284 3.20 -51.55 5.04
C SER A 284 4.42 -50.99 5.78
N SER A 285 5.55 -50.90 5.09
CA SER A 285 6.75 -50.18 5.51
C SER A 285 7.27 -49.36 4.34
N LYS A 286 7.81 -48.18 4.60
CA LYS A 286 8.55 -47.42 3.58
C LYS A 286 9.99 -47.84 3.57
N LEU A 287 10.48 -48.23 2.39
CA LEU A 287 11.87 -48.43 2.13
C LEU A 287 12.49 -47.14 1.65
N TRP A 288 13.31 -46.52 2.48
CA TRP A 288 14.10 -45.36 2.15
C TRP A 288 15.41 -45.77 1.54
N ILE A 289 15.83 -45.15 0.45
CA ILE A 289 16.97 -45.55 -0.36
C ILE A 289 17.99 -44.42 -0.39
N GLY A 290 19.17 -44.66 0.14
CA GLY A 290 20.29 -43.74 0.10
C GLY A 290 20.87 -43.58 -1.30
N GLY A 291 21.80 -42.63 -1.45
CA GLY A 291 22.46 -42.36 -2.72
C GLY A 291 21.53 -41.74 -3.76
N ASP A 292 21.95 -41.74 -5.03
CA ASP A 292 21.29 -40.98 -6.11
C ASP A 292 20.73 -41.85 -7.23
N ASP A 293 20.80 -43.16 -7.09
CA ASP A 293 20.33 -44.08 -8.14
C ASP A 293 18.86 -43.87 -8.45
N LYS A 294 18.54 -43.82 -9.75
CA LYS A 294 17.17 -43.61 -10.23
C LYS A 294 16.35 -44.89 -10.27
N ASN A 295 17.02 -46.02 -10.43
CA ASN A 295 16.42 -47.35 -10.51
C ASN A 295 17.08 -48.27 -9.54
N VAL A 296 16.28 -49.09 -8.86
CA VAL A 296 16.76 -50.14 -7.94
C VAL A 296 15.97 -51.43 -8.11
N ASN A 297 16.63 -52.54 -7.96
CA ASN A 297 15.98 -53.84 -7.81
C ASN A 297 15.74 -54.10 -6.32
N VAL A 298 14.48 -54.28 -5.96
CA VAL A 298 14.09 -54.67 -4.60
C VAL A 298 13.61 -56.09 -4.57
N SER A 299 14.21 -56.89 -3.72
CA SER A 299 13.87 -58.31 -3.53
C SER A 299 13.51 -58.58 -2.08
N MET A 300 12.50 -59.37 -1.85
CA MET A 300 12.08 -59.80 -0.50
C MET A 300 12.30 -61.32 -0.34
N PHE A 301 12.86 -61.65 0.80
CA PHE A 301 13.14 -63.06 1.17
C PHE A 301 12.50 -63.38 2.53
N ASP A 302 12.09 -64.62 2.71
CA ASP A 302 11.68 -65.13 4.03
C ASP A 302 12.92 -65.44 4.92
N ASN A 303 12.66 -65.86 6.16
CA ASN A 303 13.71 -66.19 7.13
C ASN A 303 14.55 -67.40 6.76
N ALA A 304 14.12 -68.23 5.79
CA ALA A 304 14.86 -69.34 5.24
C ALA A 304 15.69 -68.93 4.00
N GLY A 305 15.69 -67.69 3.59
CA GLY A 305 16.37 -67.17 2.41
C GLY A 305 15.68 -67.48 1.09
N ARG A 306 14.41 -67.90 1.11
CA ARG A 306 13.64 -68.14 -0.09
C ARG A 306 13.10 -66.84 -0.63
N LEU A 307 13.32 -66.57 -1.93
CA LEU A 307 12.80 -65.41 -2.63
C LEU A 307 11.25 -65.42 -2.67
N LEU A 308 10.61 -64.38 -2.19
CA LEU A 308 9.17 -64.18 -2.26
C LEU A 308 8.79 -63.39 -3.52
N TRP A 309 9.49 -62.31 -3.77
CA TRP A 309 9.30 -61.49 -4.98
C TRP A 309 10.55 -60.62 -5.24
N THR A 310 10.66 -60.15 -6.47
CA THR A 310 11.64 -59.13 -6.90
C THR A 310 10.97 -58.17 -7.88
N ASN A 311 11.23 -56.90 -7.72
CA ASN A 311 10.69 -55.84 -8.61
C ASN A 311 11.79 -54.82 -8.90
N GLU A 312 11.79 -54.37 -10.16
CA GLU A 312 12.52 -53.14 -10.53
C GLU A 312 11.65 -51.93 -10.23
N ASN A 313 12.21 -50.94 -9.57
CA ASN A 313 11.50 -49.76 -9.15
C ASN A 313 12.24 -48.49 -9.58
N ASN A 314 11.53 -47.54 -10.12
CA ASN A 314 12.00 -46.17 -10.23
C ASN A 314 11.97 -45.52 -8.83
N VAL A 315 13.10 -44.96 -8.41
CA VAL A 315 13.21 -44.28 -7.12
C VAL A 315 12.65 -42.87 -7.26
N PRO A 316 11.53 -42.50 -6.58
CA PRO A 316 10.95 -41.17 -6.64
C PRO A 316 11.88 -40.14 -5.99
N SER A 317 11.58 -38.85 -6.19
CA SER A 317 12.31 -37.74 -5.57
C SER A 317 12.30 -37.81 -4.03
N SER A 318 11.24 -38.36 -3.45
CA SER A 318 11.14 -38.62 -2.00
C SER A 318 12.11 -39.68 -1.50
N ARG A 319 12.82 -40.36 -2.39
CA ARG A 319 13.76 -41.47 -2.06
C ARG A 319 13.11 -42.63 -1.28
N SER A 320 11.80 -42.86 -1.42
CA SER A 320 11.07 -43.88 -0.68
C SER A 320 10.16 -44.70 -1.57
N ILE A 321 10.10 -46.02 -1.30
CA ILE A 321 9.23 -46.98 -1.98
C ILE A 321 8.37 -47.66 -0.92
N ASP A 322 7.07 -47.81 -1.18
CA ASP A 322 6.15 -48.49 -0.27
C ASP A 322 6.25 -50.02 -0.43
N ILE A 323 6.58 -50.73 0.66
CA ILE A 323 6.63 -52.18 0.74
C ILE A 323 5.36 -52.66 1.43
N GLN A 324 4.50 -53.32 0.69
CA GLN A 324 3.28 -53.92 1.22
C GLN A 324 3.59 -55.25 1.91
N VAL A 325 3.17 -55.41 3.16
CA VAL A 325 3.40 -56.60 3.98
C VAL A 325 2.12 -57.17 4.57
N SER A 326 0.95 -56.62 4.22
CA SER A 326 -0.33 -57.07 4.75
C SER A 326 -0.63 -58.57 4.51
N ASN A 327 -0.15 -59.10 3.39
CA ASN A 327 -0.35 -60.49 2.99
C ASN A 327 0.72 -61.45 3.53
N LEU A 328 1.67 -60.94 4.29
CA LEU A 328 2.72 -61.75 4.90
C LEU A 328 2.26 -62.24 6.29
N ARG A 329 2.71 -63.43 6.65
CA ARG A 329 2.53 -63.93 8.02
C ARG A 329 3.44 -63.17 8.99
N PRO A 330 3.06 -63.03 10.26
CA PRO A 330 3.96 -62.48 11.28
C PRO A 330 5.31 -63.23 11.30
N GLY A 331 6.39 -62.46 11.30
CA GLY A 331 7.72 -63.07 11.25
C GLY A 331 8.82 -62.15 10.73
N LEU A 332 9.98 -62.72 10.49
CA LEU A 332 11.17 -62.02 10.03
C LEU A 332 11.36 -62.22 8.52
N TYR A 333 11.60 -61.12 7.84
CA TYR A 333 11.88 -61.05 6.41
C TYR A 333 13.16 -60.24 6.14
N TYR A 334 13.70 -60.38 4.93
CA TYR A 334 14.84 -59.60 4.47
C TYR A 334 14.48 -58.87 3.18
N VAL A 335 14.72 -57.56 3.16
CA VAL A 335 14.56 -56.73 1.97
C VAL A 335 15.95 -56.40 1.44
N LYS A 336 16.27 -56.90 0.25
CA LYS A 336 17.51 -56.64 -0.46
C LYS A 336 17.28 -55.56 -1.52
N VAL A 337 18.17 -54.59 -1.56
CA VAL A 337 18.17 -53.50 -2.55
C VAL A 337 19.49 -53.56 -3.33
N GLU A 338 19.39 -53.60 -4.65
CA GLU A 338 20.52 -53.61 -5.56
C GLU A 338 20.38 -52.57 -6.66
N SER A 339 21.41 -51.78 -6.83
CA SER A 339 21.57 -50.80 -7.91
C SER A 339 23.07 -50.69 -8.26
N GLU A 340 23.42 -49.64 -9.07
CA GLU A 340 24.82 -49.39 -9.38
C GLU A 340 25.65 -49.05 -8.12
N THR A 341 25.09 -48.22 -7.22
CA THR A 341 25.81 -47.73 -6.04
C THR A 341 25.33 -48.36 -4.73
N VAL A 342 24.11 -48.90 -4.66
CA VAL A 342 23.52 -49.47 -3.44
C VAL A 342 23.44 -51.00 -3.58
N LYS A 343 24.06 -51.73 -2.63
CA LYS A 343 23.95 -53.20 -2.46
C LYS A 343 23.80 -53.51 -0.99
N GLN A 344 22.56 -53.48 -0.49
CA GLN A 344 22.28 -53.59 0.94
C GLN A 344 21.07 -54.47 1.22
N THR A 345 21.05 -55.05 2.43
CA THR A 345 19.94 -55.87 2.91
C THR A 345 19.52 -55.40 4.29
N ALA A 346 18.24 -55.15 4.47
CA ALA A 346 17.66 -54.76 5.73
C ALA A 346 16.69 -55.82 6.26
N LYS A 347 16.62 -55.97 7.59
CA LYS A 347 15.63 -56.79 8.27
C LYS A 347 14.29 -56.07 8.30
N LEU A 348 13.22 -56.79 8.04
CA LEU A 348 11.84 -56.35 8.20
C LEU A 348 11.11 -57.31 9.14
N ILE A 349 10.55 -56.80 10.20
CA ILE A 349 9.71 -57.52 11.15
C ILE A 349 8.25 -57.24 10.81
N LYS A 350 7.50 -58.32 10.50
CA LYS A 350 6.05 -58.27 10.29
C LYS A 350 5.36 -58.70 11.58
N GLU A 351 4.50 -57.82 12.10
CA GLU A 351 3.56 -58.08 13.19
C GLU A 351 2.18 -58.51 12.68
#